data_1b74deb4ebf8dc07c2602c08e724f053
#
_entry.id   1b74deb4ebf8dc07c2602c08e724f053
#
_cell.length_a   1.000
_cell.length_b   1.000
_cell.length_c   1.000
_cell.angle_alpha   90.00
_cell.angle_beta   90.00
_cell.angle_gamma   90.00
#
_symmetry.space_group_name_H-M   'P 1'
#
loop_
_entity.id
_entity.type
_entity.pdbx_description
1 polymer ?
#
loop_
_entity_poly.entity_id
_entity_poly.type
_entity_poly.pdbx_seq_one_letter_code
_entity_poly.pdbx_strand_id
1 'polypeptide(L)'
;NYIWHGFHNQYGIPNRFSFLYIFLLLWIGYEVLLRYRRIGTVPMLLSGIFTTGITLLCYYQADEKLKTVFYILAIALPIVYMILSLLYHHFEKAGKVWRIVLAAVMSLEMIGGAIYGWTCNGTIDTEYYFSDTDAIAHIKDTLYAEDDSFYRMELGNTKMLDEPTWHGLHCLTLFGSTAQGSMVTAMGRLGFYTGANEYLYCGATPLTNAITSMKYVMYRDGDFNNNTMVYKTTYDGVSVYENPYWLPIGFCVSQDLAYYEPISTYFEVQNGFAQAATGLDSQLFTVTEPIYTASGTGCTTTVKDNQITYVKDGVEKPTVQVSFLVEDNVDLYMDISGGNVRQVKLYLDGRQVADDRYQNQAFHLGALTQGQQVMLEFTFNTGGSDQDTITLHTAQFHNEVWDAVYEQLQKNPMEVTEYRDGYVKGTVEADDMQMLFFSIPEDSGW
;
A
#
# COMPACT_ATOMS: atom_id res chain seq x y z
N ASN A 1 5.47 -20.22 -14.72
CA ASN A 1 5.88 -19.36 -13.59
C ASN A 1 6.13 -20.15 -12.31
N TYR A 2 5.19 -21.00 -11.86
CA TYR A 2 5.27 -21.78 -10.63
C TYR A 2 6.59 -22.57 -10.46
N ILE A 3 7.06 -23.24 -11.53
CA ILE A 3 8.34 -23.98 -11.52
C ILE A 3 9.54 -23.03 -11.36
N TRP A 4 9.53 -21.89 -12.05
CA TRP A 4 10.61 -20.89 -11.98
C TRP A 4 10.75 -20.19 -10.62
N HIS A 5 9.67 -20.21 -9.81
CA HIS A 5 9.64 -19.70 -8.45
C HIS A 5 9.86 -20.80 -7.39
N GLY A 6 10.47 -21.92 -7.76
CA GLY A 6 10.73 -23.01 -6.83
C GLY A 6 9.46 -23.64 -6.26
N PHE A 7 8.43 -23.78 -7.09
CA PHE A 7 7.11 -24.32 -6.73
C PHE A 7 6.32 -23.45 -5.73
N HIS A 8 6.58 -22.15 -5.73
CA HIS A 8 5.84 -21.15 -4.94
C HIS A 8 4.97 -20.25 -5.83
N ASN A 9 3.79 -19.86 -5.33
CA ASN A 9 2.97 -18.85 -5.99
C ASN A 9 3.55 -17.47 -5.76
N GLN A 10 3.80 -16.75 -6.85
CA GLN A 10 4.36 -15.42 -6.80
C GLN A 10 3.27 -14.37 -6.54
N TYR A 11 3.50 -13.49 -5.58
CA TYR A 11 2.70 -12.28 -5.41
C TYR A 11 3.17 -11.19 -6.39
N GLY A 12 2.24 -10.42 -6.94
CA GLY A 12 2.52 -9.30 -7.83
C GLY A 12 2.63 -9.68 -9.31
N ILE A 13 3.77 -9.46 -9.97
CA ILE A 13 3.92 -9.60 -11.42
C ILE A 13 4.01 -11.09 -11.82
N PRO A 14 2.95 -11.70 -12.38
CA PRO A 14 2.88 -13.15 -12.60
C PRO A 14 3.86 -13.67 -13.65
N ASN A 15 4.43 -12.81 -14.50
CA ASN A 15 5.32 -13.18 -15.59
C ASN A 15 6.74 -12.60 -15.46
N ARG A 16 7.23 -12.41 -14.24
CA ARG A 16 8.54 -11.75 -13.97
C ARG A 16 9.71 -12.36 -14.76
N PHE A 17 9.74 -13.67 -14.96
CA PHE A 17 10.81 -14.37 -15.71
C PHE A 17 10.48 -14.64 -17.18
N SER A 18 9.42 -14.07 -17.74
CA SER A 18 9.06 -14.28 -19.14
C SER A 18 10.17 -13.86 -20.11
N PHE A 19 11.03 -12.92 -19.72
CA PHE A 19 12.18 -12.50 -20.54
C PHE A 19 13.15 -13.63 -20.83
N LEU A 20 13.37 -14.58 -19.92
CA LEU A 20 14.21 -15.77 -20.15
C LEU A 20 13.58 -16.70 -21.19
N TYR A 21 12.26 -16.88 -21.11
CA TYR A 21 11.53 -17.67 -22.10
C TYR A 21 11.52 -17.00 -23.47
N ILE A 22 11.32 -15.68 -23.52
CA ILE A 22 11.39 -14.89 -24.75
C ILE A 22 12.78 -14.98 -25.36
N PHE A 23 13.85 -14.84 -24.56
CA PHE A 23 15.22 -14.99 -25.02
C PHE A 23 15.47 -16.38 -25.65
N LEU A 24 15.02 -17.46 -25.03
CA LEU A 24 15.13 -18.81 -25.56
C LEU A 24 14.38 -18.95 -26.89
N LEU A 25 13.18 -18.41 -27.00
CA LEU A 25 12.41 -18.44 -28.26
C LEU A 25 13.10 -17.65 -29.36
N LEU A 26 13.67 -16.49 -29.04
CA LEU A 26 14.44 -15.67 -30.00
C LEU A 26 15.72 -16.42 -30.46
N TRP A 27 16.41 -17.10 -29.57
CA TRP A 27 17.57 -17.92 -29.92
C TRP A 27 17.18 -19.05 -30.86
N ILE A 28 16.16 -19.83 -30.52
CA ILE A 28 15.63 -20.90 -31.39
C ILE A 28 15.20 -20.31 -32.75
N GLY A 29 14.50 -19.19 -32.76
CA GLY A 29 14.08 -18.50 -33.97
C GLY A 29 15.26 -18.09 -34.85
N TYR A 30 16.34 -17.56 -34.26
CA TYR A 30 17.57 -17.22 -34.96
C TYR A 30 18.24 -18.45 -35.59
N GLU A 31 18.34 -19.56 -34.86
CA GLU A 31 18.86 -20.83 -35.39
C GLU A 31 18.03 -21.36 -36.58
N VAL A 32 16.72 -21.24 -36.48
CA VAL A 32 15.78 -21.57 -37.56
C VAL A 32 16.03 -20.69 -38.79
N LEU A 33 16.19 -19.37 -38.59
CA LEU A 33 16.49 -18.41 -39.68
C LEU A 33 17.80 -18.74 -40.38
N LEU A 34 18.87 -19.10 -39.67
CA LEU A 34 20.15 -19.47 -40.24
C LEU A 34 20.03 -20.74 -41.13
N ARG A 35 19.15 -21.65 -40.79
CA ARG A 35 18.93 -22.93 -41.49
C ARG A 35 17.71 -22.93 -42.41
N TYR A 36 17.08 -21.80 -42.57
CA TYR A 36 15.78 -21.59 -43.19
C TYR A 36 15.66 -22.26 -44.58
N ARG A 37 16.71 -22.18 -45.42
CA ARG A 37 16.73 -22.82 -46.75
C ARG A 37 16.68 -24.34 -46.72
N ARG A 38 16.96 -24.96 -45.58
CA ARG A 38 16.97 -26.43 -45.40
C ARG A 38 15.65 -26.95 -44.83
N ILE A 39 14.78 -26.04 -44.40
CA ILE A 39 13.49 -26.40 -43.81
C ILE A 39 12.47 -26.64 -44.94
N GLY A 40 11.92 -27.83 -45.00
CA GLY A 40 10.93 -28.17 -46.01
C GLY A 40 9.56 -27.51 -45.75
N THR A 41 8.70 -27.55 -46.73
CA THR A 41 7.36 -26.96 -46.66
C THR A 41 6.45 -27.65 -45.62
N VAL A 42 6.62 -28.96 -45.40
CA VAL A 42 5.81 -29.73 -44.44
C VAL A 42 6.00 -29.26 -43.00
N PRO A 43 7.24 -29.12 -42.46
CA PRO A 43 7.45 -28.55 -41.14
C PRO A 43 6.88 -27.14 -40.97
N MET A 44 6.92 -26.29 -42.00
CA MET A 44 6.33 -24.94 -41.97
C MET A 44 4.80 -24.98 -41.84
N LEU A 45 4.14 -25.82 -42.60
CA LEU A 45 2.70 -26.02 -42.51
C LEU A 45 2.28 -26.55 -41.14
N LEU A 46 3.00 -27.56 -40.64
CA LEU A 46 2.74 -28.15 -39.33
C LEU A 46 2.93 -27.12 -38.20
N SER A 47 3.95 -26.26 -38.27
CA SER A 47 4.14 -25.20 -37.29
C SER A 47 3.01 -24.18 -37.27
N GLY A 48 2.48 -23.77 -38.45
CA GLY A 48 1.33 -22.88 -38.55
C GLY A 48 0.05 -23.50 -37.94
N ILE A 49 -0.21 -24.77 -38.25
CA ILE A 49 -1.37 -25.51 -37.68
C ILE A 49 -1.23 -25.60 -36.15
N PHE A 50 -0.02 -25.95 -35.66
CA PHE A 50 0.25 -26.09 -34.22
C PHE A 50 0.07 -24.76 -33.48
N THR A 51 0.63 -23.67 -34.01
CA THR A 51 0.50 -22.33 -33.42
C THR A 51 -0.98 -21.87 -33.38
N THR A 52 -1.71 -22.10 -34.46
CA THR A 52 -3.15 -21.80 -34.50
C THR A 52 -3.92 -22.63 -33.46
N GLY A 53 -3.63 -23.94 -33.37
CA GLY A 53 -4.25 -24.81 -32.40
C GLY A 53 -3.99 -24.39 -30.93
N ILE A 54 -2.75 -24.01 -30.61
CA ILE A 54 -2.42 -23.48 -29.27
C ILE A 54 -3.16 -22.16 -29.01
N THR A 55 -3.18 -21.24 -29.98
CA THR A 55 -3.88 -19.96 -29.81
C THR A 55 -5.36 -20.14 -29.54
N LEU A 56 -6.01 -21.05 -30.26
CA LEU A 56 -7.42 -21.39 -30.02
C LEU A 56 -7.62 -22.05 -28.63
N LEU A 57 -6.74 -22.96 -28.25
CA LEU A 57 -6.78 -23.58 -26.93
C LEU A 57 -6.67 -22.55 -25.81
N CYS A 58 -5.72 -21.60 -25.94
CA CYS A 58 -5.56 -20.49 -24.99
C CYS A 58 -6.82 -19.62 -24.94
N TYR A 59 -7.44 -19.34 -26.08
CA TYR A 59 -8.68 -18.55 -26.13
C TYR A 59 -9.84 -19.22 -25.38
N TYR A 60 -9.97 -20.53 -25.49
CA TYR A 60 -11.08 -21.28 -24.85
C TYR A 60 -10.82 -21.54 -23.36
N GLN A 61 -9.56 -21.70 -22.94
CA GLN A 61 -9.22 -22.05 -21.56
C GLN A 61 -8.85 -20.86 -20.66
N ALA A 62 -8.67 -19.67 -21.22
CA ALA A 62 -8.34 -18.50 -20.42
C ALA A 62 -9.57 -18.02 -19.62
N ASP A 63 -9.44 -17.92 -18.30
CA ASP A 63 -10.44 -17.35 -17.42
C ASP A 63 -10.59 -15.83 -17.70
N GLU A 64 -9.47 -15.13 -17.84
CA GLU A 64 -9.41 -13.73 -18.29
C GLU A 64 -8.98 -13.67 -19.75
N LYS A 65 -9.87 -13.20 -20.62
CA LYS A 65 -9.60 -13.08 -22.05
C LYS A 65 -8.87 -11.80 -22.38
N LEU A 66 -7.78 -11.93 -23.13
CA LEU A 66 -7.14 -10.80 -23.78
C LEU A 66 -8.09 -10.14 -24.79
N LYS A 67 -7.81 -8.87 -25.15
CA LYS A 67 -8.57 -8.21 -26.23
C LYS A 67 -8.53 -9.07 -27.50
N THR A 68 -9.67 -9.23 -28.17
CA THR A 68 -9.86 -10.11 -29.35
C THR A 68 -8.80 -9.87 -30.44
N VAL A 69 -8.32 -8.63 -30.57
CA VAL A 69 -7.28 -8.27 -31.55
C VAL A 69 -5.99 -9.09 -31.38
N PHE A 70 -5.61 -9.47 -30.17
CA PHE A 70 -4.40 -10.27 -29.92
C PHE A 70 -4.53 -11.70 -30.43
N TYR A 71 -5.68 -12.30 -30.26
CA TYR A 71 -5.95 -13.64 -30.81
C TYR A 71 -5.98 -13.63 -32.34
N ILE A 72 -6.54 -12.59 -32.94
CA ILE A 72 -6.53 -12.40 -34.38
C ILE A 72 -5.08 -12.26 -34.90
N LEU A 73 -4.26 -11.42 -34.27
CA LEU A 73 -2.86 -11.24 -34.63
C LEU A 73 -2.03 -12.51 -34.41
N ALA A 74 -2.25 -13.25 -33.31
CA ALA A 74 -1.57 -14.49 -33.02
C ALA A 74 -1.87 -15.63 -34.05
N ILE A 75 -2.99 -15.53 -34.79
CA ILE A 75 -3.31 -16.44 -35.89
C ILE A 75 -2.83 -15.85 -37.23
N ALA A 76 -3.08 -14.58 -37.48
CA ALA A 76 -2.79 -13.92 -38.75
C ALA A 76 -1.29 -13.81 -39.07
N LEU A 77 -0.46 -13.43 -38.07
CA LEU A 77 0.98 -13.27 -38.28
C LEU A 77 1.70 -14.59 -38.66
N PRO A 78 1.50 -15.72 -37.96
CA PRO A 78 2.05 -17.00 -38.40
C PRO A 78 1.62 -17.41 -39.82
N ILE A 79 0.38 -17.13 -40.22
CA ILE A 79 -0.09 -17.37 -41.58
C ILE A 79 0.67 -16.50 -42.57
N VAL A 80 0.84 -15.19 -42.30
CA VAL A 80 1.62 -14.29 -43.15
C VAL A 80 3.07 -14.77 -43.29
N TYR A 81 3.72 -15.15 -42.19
CA TYR A 81 5.08 -15.69 -42.20
C TYR A 81 5.16 -17.02 -42.97
N MET A 82 4.18 -17.88 -42.85
CA MET A 82 4.11 -19.11 -43.61
C MET A 82 3.99 -18.83 -45.12
N ILE A 83 3.13 -17.92 -45.53
CA ILE A 83 2.96 -17.52 -46.95
C ILE A 83 4.27 -16.94 -47.48
N LEU A 84 4.88 -15.99 -46.78
CA LEU A 84 6.17 -15.40 -47.14
C LEU A 84 7.27 -16.46 -47.27
N SER A 85 7.26 -17.44 -46.39
CA SER A 85 8.16 -18.57 -46.41
C SER A 85 8.00 -19.45 -47.65
N LEU A 86 6.78 -19.80 -47.99
CA LEU A 86 6.47 -20.58 -49.18
C LEU A 86 6.84 -19.84 -50.49
N LEU A 87 6.55 -18.52 -50.52
CA LEU A 87 6.91 -17.68 -51.67
C LEU A 87 8.44 -17.57 -51.83
N TYR A 88 9.19 -17.46 -50.73
CA TYR A 88 10.64 -17.47 -50.78
C TYR A 88 11.22 -18.77 -51.34
N HIS A 89 10.63 -19.91 -50.98
CA HIS A 89 11.06 -21.23 -51.53
C HIS A 89 10.68 -21.41 -52.98
N HIS A 90 9.53 -20.89 -53.41
CA HIS A 90 9.07 -21.07 -54.78
C HIS A 90 9.78 -20.14 -55.77
N PHE A 91 10.15 -18.90 -55.37
CA PHE A 91 10.74 -17.89 -56.24
C PHE A 91 12.22 -17.66 -55.90
N GLU A 92 13.10 -18.63 -56.14
CA GLU A 92 14.55 -18.54 -55.79
C GLU A 92 15.23 -17.30 -56.39
N LYS A 93 14.91 -16.88 -57.62
CA LYS A 93 15.47 -15.68 -58.30
C LYS A 93 15.10 -14.37 -57.61
N ALA A 94 13.99 -14.32 -56.91
CA ALA A 94 13.51 -13.17 -56.16
C ALA A 94 13.87 -13.18 -54.68
N GLY A 95 14.79 -14.04 -54.26
CA GLY A 95 15.15 -14.25 -52.86
C GLY A 95 15.63 -13.02 -52.10
N LYS A 96 16.21 -12.02 -52.76
CA LYS A 96 16.53 -10.72 -52.14
C LYS A 96 15.27 -9.93 -51.76
N VAL A 97 14.28 -9.88 -52.65
CA VAL A 97 13.01 -9.15 -52.44
C VAL A 97 12.26 -9.74 -51.28
N TRP A 98 12.09 -11.07 -51.26
CA TRP A 98 11.40 -11.77 -50.18
C TRP A 98 12.07 -11.60 -48.79
N ARG A 99 13.39 -11.53 -48.74
CA ARG A 99 14.09 -11.22 -47.48
C ARG A 99 13.83 -9.80 -46.99
N ILE A 100 13.76 -8.83 -47.92
CA ILE A 100 13.42 -7.45 -47.57
C ILE A 100 11.94 -7.38 -47.09
N VAL A 101 11.01 -8.06 -47.77
CA VAL A 101 9.62 -8.11 -47.35
C VAL A 101 9.46 -8.76 -45.98
N LEU A 102 10.15 -9.88 -45.74
CA LEU A 102 10.13 -10.54 -44.45
C LEU A 102 10.69 -9.62 -43.34
N ALA A 103 11.82 -8.98 -43.59
CA ALA A 103 12.41 -8.03 -42.64
C ALA A 103 11.49 -6.84 -42.36
N ALA A 104 10.80 -6.32 -43.40
CA ALA A 104 9.82 -5.24 -43.25
C ALA A 104 8.62 -5.67 -42.39
N VAL A 105 8.05 -6.86 -42.63
CA VAL A 105 6.94 -7.38 -41.82
C VAL A 105 7.36 -7.58 -40.36
N MET A 106 8.52 -8.17 -40.09
CA MET A 106 9.08 -8.32 -38.76
C MET A 106 9.28 -6.96 -38.07
N SER A 107 9.82 -5.98 -38.78
CA SER A 107 10.03 -4.63 -38.24
C SER A 107 8.70 -3.94 -37.90
N LEU A 108 7.69 -4.07 -38.75
CA LEU A 108 6.35 -3.52 -38.49
C LEU A 108 5.69 -4.17 -37.28
N GLU A 109 5.83 -5.50 -37.13
CA GLU A 109 5.34 -6.22 -35.97
C GLU A 109 6.04 -5.74 -34.68
N MET A 110 7.38 -5.64 -34.69
CA MET A 110 8.15 -5.16 -33.54
C MET A 110 7.78 -3.72 -33.18
N ILE A 111 7.68 -2.82 -34.15
CA ILE A 111 7.28 -1.43 -33.92
C ILE A 111 5.84 -1.35 -33.38
N GLY A 112 4.92 -2.09 -33.96
CA GLY A 112 3.53 -2.16 -33.50
C GLY A 112 3.44 -2.70 -32.08
N GLY A 113 4.17 -3.77 -31.77
CA GLY A 113 4.26 -4.35 -30.42
C GLY A 113 4.87 -3.40 -29.39
N ALA A 114 5.93 -2.67 -29.79
CA ALA A 114 6.57 -1.66 -28.92
C ALA A 114 5.64 -0.48 -28.62
N ILE A 115 4.98 0.06 -29.65
CA ILE A 115 4.00 1.15 -29.48
C ILE A 115 2.85 0.70 -28.57
N TYR A 116 2.32 -0.50 -28.82
CA TYR A 116 1.26 -1.04 -27.98
C TYR A 116 1.71 -1.25 -26.52
N GLY A 117 2.88 -1.87 -26.30
CA GLY A 117 3.43 -2.06 -24.97
C GLY A 117 3.64 -0.73 -24.23
N TRP A 118 4.12 0.28 -24.95
CA TRP A 118 4.25 1.64 -24.40
C TRP A 118 2.89 2.22 -23.98
N THR A 119 1.87 2.12 -24.83
CA THR A 119 0.53 2.64 -24.53
C THR A 119 -0.19 1.88 -23.40
N CYS A 120 0.15 0.60 -23.19
CA CYS A 120 -0.43 -0.21 -22.12
C CYS A 120 0.18 0.05 -20.75
N ASN A 121 1.43 0.51 -20.69
CA ASN A 121 2.10 0.74 -19.41
C ASN A 121 1.57 1.97 -18.66
N GLY A 122 0.76 2.79 -19.31
CA GLY A 122 0.33 4.07 -18.77
C GLY A 122 1.49 5.06 -18.68
N THR A 123 1.17 6.30 -18.53
CA THR A 123 2.13 7.38 -18.26
C THR A 123 1.63 8.15 -17.06
N ILE A 124 2.53 8.52 -16.17
CA ILE A 124 2.24 9.45 -15.10
C ILE A 124 2.55 10.85 -15.63
N ASP A 125 1.66 11.78 -15.33
CA ASP A 125 1.93 13.20 -15.59
C ASP A 125 3.10 13.65 -14.71
N THR A 126 4.22 13.96 -15.33
CA THR A 126 5.43 14.37 -14.62
C THR A 126 5.24 15.69 -13.89
N GLU A 127 4.43 16.62 -14.42
CA GLU A 127 4.12 17.88 -13.77
C GLU A 127 3.37 17.63 -12.46
N TYR A 128 2.32 16.80 -12.48
CA TYR A 128 1.61 16.41 -11.26
C TYR A 128 2.54 15.73 -10.24
N TYR A 129 3.42 14.87 -10.73
CA TYR A 129 4.30 14.07 -9.88
C TYR A 129 5.31 14.93 -9.12
N PHE A 130 5.88 15.94 -9.78
CA PHE A 130 6.92 16.80 -9.22
C PHE A 130 6.44 18.16 -8.71
N SER A 131 5.14 18.44 -8.79
CA SER A 131 4.58 19.78 -8.57
C SER A 131 4.95 20.45 -7.23
N ASP A 132 5.17 19.66 -6.18
CA ASP A 132 5.40 20.10 -4.80
C ASP A 132 6.78 19.72 -4.24
N THR A 133 7.67 19.21 -5.10
CA THR A 133 9.03 18.81 -4.70
C THR A 133 9.81 19.97 -4.06
N ASP A 134 9.73 21.16 -4.65
CA ASP A 134 10.43 22.35 -4.15
C ASP A 134 9.84 22.82 -2.82
N ALA A 135 8.51 22.73 -2.66
CA ALA A 135 7.82 23.08 -1.42
C ALA A 135 8.23 22.17 -0.27
N ILE A 136 8.22 20.85 -0.50
CA ILE A 136 8.62 19.85 0.51
C ILE A 136 10.10 20.02 0.87
N ALA A 137 10.98 20.25 -0.11
CA ALA A 137 12.40 20.49 0.13
C ALA A 137 12.61 21.74 0.98
N HIS A 138 11.94 22.85 0.65
CA HIS A 138 12.02 24.09 1.43
C HIS A 138 11.55 23.91 2.87
N ILE A 139 10.41 23.25 3.08
CA ILE A 139 9.87 22.97 4.42
C ILE A 139 10.86 22.11 5.20
N LYS A 140 11.33 21.00 4.61
CA LYS A 140 12.31 20.11 5.24
C LYS A 140 13.57 20.86 5.67
N ASP A 141 14.17 21.62 4.77
CA ASP A 141 15.42 22.32 5.05
C ASP A 141 15.22 23.42 6.13
N THR A 142 14.05 24.08 6.14
CA THR A 142 13.70 25.04 7.17
C THR A 142 13.56 24.40 8.55
N LEU A 143 12.83 23.25 8.64
CA LEU A 143 12.61 22.54 9.90
C LEU A 143 13.91 21.97 10.47
N TYR A 144 14.78 21.38 9.62
CA TYR A 144 16.08 20.88 10.05
C TYR A 144 17.07 22.01 10.44
N ALA A 145 16.90 23.22 9.89
CA ALA A 145 17.70 24.38 10.32
C ALA A 145 17.21 24.96 11.65
N GLU A 146 15.92 24.81 11.97
CA GLU A 146 15.34 25.24 13.26
C GLU A 146 15.69 24.29 14.41
N ASP A 147 15.77 22.98 14.11
CA ASP A 147 16.01 21.93 15.09
C ASP A 147 16.84 20.81 14.45
N ASP A 148 18.08 20.64 14.93
CA ASP A 148 19.04 19.63 14.48
C ASP A 148 18.95 18.29 15.25
N SER A 149 17.99 18.16 16.16
CA SER A 149 17.71 16.90 16.83
C SER A 149 17.16 15.85 15.85
N PHE A 150 17.30 14.57 16.21
CA PHE A 150 16.67 13.52 15.40
C PHE A 150 15.17 13.44 15.67
N TYR A 151 14.37 13.59 14.64
CA TYR A 151 12.94 13.35 14.64
C TYR A 151 12.48 12.82 13.27
N ARG A 152 11.27 12.23 13.24
CA ARG A 152 10.65 11.79 11.99
C ARG A 152 9.64 12.81 11.47
N MET A 153 9.57 12.84 10.14
CA MET A 153 8.57 13.60 9.37
C MET A 153 7.89 12.69 8.36
N GLU A 154 6.61 12.91 8.13
CA GLU A 154 5.82 12.15 7.17
C GLU A 154 5.02 13.04 6.20
N LEU A 155 4.58 12.42 5.12
CA LEU A 155 3.56 12.95 4.23
C LEU A 155 2.25 12.23 4.53
N GLY A 156 1.24 12.95 5.03
CA GLY A 156 -0.06 12.36 5.37
C GLY A 156 -0.86 11.89 4.15
N ASN A 157 -0.59 12.47 2.97
CA ASN A 157 -1.19 12.07 1.69
C ASN A 157 -0.12 11.93 0.62
N THR A 158 0.32 10.71 0.38
CA THR A 158 1.38 10.38 -0.58
C THR A 158 0.85 10.19 -2.00
N LYS A 159 1.62 10.60 -3.01
CA LYS A 159 1.37 10.35 -4.44
C LYS A 159 1.84 8.95 -4.86
N MET A 160 2.83 8.41 -4.13
CA MET A 160 3.38 7.07 -4.32
C MET A 160 3.87 6.50 -2.99
N LEU A 161 4.08 5.18 -2.95
CA LEU A 161 4.79 4.52 -1.86
C LEU A 161 6.24 5.03 -1.82
N ASP A 162 6.85 5.09 -0.64
CA ASP A 162 8.21 5.62 -0.41
C ASP A 162 8.44 7.09 -0.80
N GLU A 163 7.39 7.87 -1.05
CA GLU A 163 7.55 9.27 -1.39
C GLU A 163 8.26 10.09 -0.30
N PRO A 164 7.98 9.87 1.01
CA PRO A 164 8.74 10.55 2.07
C PRO A 164 10.25 10.27 2.00
N THR A 165 10.63 9.02 1.73
CA THR A 165 12.04 8.62 1.53
C THR A 165 12.66 9.30 0.32
N TRP A 166 11.90 9.41 -0.78
CA TRP A 166 12.36 10.09 -1.99
C TRP A 166 12.67 11.57 -1.76
N HIS A 167 11.92 12.24 -0.90
CA HIS A 167 12.20 13.61 -0.46
C HIS A 167 13.33 13.70 0.58
N GLY A 168 13.89 12.57 1.02
CA GLY A 168 14.94 12.52 2.03
C GLY A 168 14.45 12.89 3.42
N LEU A 169 13.22 12.53 3.76
CA LEU A 169 12.68 12.67 5.11
C LEU A 169 13.12 11.48 5.96
N HIS A 170 13.38 11.70 7.25
CA HIS A 170 13.43 10.62 8.22
C HIS A 170 11.99 10.16 8.48
N CYS A 171 11.51 9.22 7.70
CA CYS A 171 10.11 8.80 7.71
C CYS A 171 9.91 7.45 8.37
N LEU A 172 8.64 7.09 8.55
CA LEU A 172 8.20 5.77 9.01
C LEU A 172 7.79 4.88 7.83
N THR A 173 7.07 5.46 6.87
CA THR A 173 6.56 4.76 5.67
C THR A 173 7.66 4.00 4.96
N LEU A 174 7.40 2.71 4.68
CA LEU A 174 8.30 1.83 3.94
C LEU A 174 7.53 0.92 2.98
N PHE A 175 8.00 0.86 1.75
CA PHE A 175 7.67 -0.19 0.80
C PHE A 175 8.96 -0.77 0.22
N GLY A 176 9.19 -2.06 0.38
CA GLY A 176 10.41 -2.69 -0.15
C GLY A 176 10.40 -4.20 -0.07
N SER A 177 10.96 -4.85 -1.08
CA SER A 177 11.07 -6.32 -1.12
C SER A 177 11.94 -6.89 0.02
N THR A 178 12.67 -6.05 0.73
CA THR A 178 13.52 -6.40 1.87
C THR A 178 12.93 -5.96 3.21
N ALA A 179 11.66 -5.53 3.23
CA ALA A 179 10.97 -5.19 4.47
C ALA A 179 10.99 -6.38 5.44
N GLN A 180 11.39 -6.13 6.69
CA GLN A 180 11.43 -7.14 7.73
C GLN A 180 10.02 -7.53 8.14
N GLY A 181 9.67 -8.83 8.06
CA GLY A 181 8.34 -9.32 8.39
C GLY A 181 7.94 -9.08 9.86
N SER A 182 8.90 -9.12 10.79
CA SER A 182 8.67 -8.78 12.20
C SER A 182 8.23 -7.31 12.36
N MET A 183 8.88 -6.40 11.64
CA MET A 183 8.53 -4.97 11.68
C MET A 183 7.16 -4.71 11.05
N VAL A 184 6.87 -5.31 9.89
CA VAL A 184 5.53 -5.24 9.27
C VAL A 184 4.45 -5.71 10.25
N THR A 185 4.70 -6.82 10.95
CA THR A 185 3.77 -7.36 11.96
C THR A 185 3.62 -6.41 13.15
N ALA A 186 4.72 -5.84 13.66
CA ALA A 186 4.69 -4.92 14.79
C ALA A 186 3.91 -3.64 14.45
N MET A 187 4.16 -3.06 13.27
CA MET A 187 3.43 -1.88 12.79
C MET A 187 1.93 -2.15 12.63
N GLY A 188 1.55 -3.31 12.08
CA GLY A 188 0.15 -3.70 11.97
C GLY A 188 -0.51 -3.88 13.33
N ARG A 189 0.17 -4.45 14.33
CA ARG A 189 -0.35 -4.58 15.69
C ARG A 189 -0.54 -3.24 16.39
N LEU A 190 0.27 -2.24 16.05
CA LEU A 190 0.13 -0.87 16.55
C LEU A 190 -1.02 -0.10 15.89
N GLY A 191 -1.61 -0.63 14.82
CA GLY A 191 -2.73 -0.01 14.11
C GLY A 191 -2.34 0.76 12.85
N PHE A 192 -1.10 0.69 12.39
CA PHE A 192 -0.72 1.21 11.09
C PHE A 192 -1.17 0.27 9.97
N TYR A 193 -1.47 0.83 8.80
CA TYR A 193 -1.68 0.01 7.61
C TYR A 193 -0.45 -0.81 7.26
N THR A 194 -0.65 -2.10 6.98
CA THR A 194 0.41 -3.01 6.54
C THR A 194 -0.03 -3.89 5.37
N GLY A 195 0.89 -4.11 4.44
CA GLY A 195 0.77 -5.07 3.34
C GLY A 195 1.86 -6.14 3.39
N ALA A 196 2.06 -6.86 2.28
CA ALA A 196 3.02 -7.97 2.26
C ALA A 196 4.48 -7.51 2.49
N ASN A 197 4.85 -6.34 1.97
CA ASN A 197 6.20 -5.79 2.00
C ASN A 197 6.19 -4.30 2.37
N GLU A 198 5.20 -3.85 3.11
CA GLU A 198 4.98 -2.43 3.36
C GLU A 198 4.29 -2.17 4.68
N TYR A 199 4.55 -1.03 5.24
CA TYR A 199 3.76 -0.35 6.23
C TYR A 199 3.77 1.16 5.92
N LEU A 200 2.63 1.80 6.10
CA LEU A 200 2.43 3.20 5.75
C LEU A 200 2.04 4.00 6.99
N TYR A 201 2.34 5.29 6.94
CA TYR A 201 1.87 6.24 7.96
C TYR A 201 0.36 6.50 7.77
N CYS A 202 -0.44 5.47 7.98
CA CYS A 202 -1.90 5.50 8.03
C CYS A 202 -2.34 4.76 9.28
N GLY A 203 -3.29 5.29 10.02
CA GLY A 203 -3.74 4.71 11.30
C GLY A 203 -2.92 5.16 12.52
N ALA A 204 -2.16 6.22 12.41
CA ALA A 204 -1.41 6.78 13.53
C ALA A 204 -2.35 7.29 14.63
N THR A 205 -1.97 7.01 15.89
CA THR A 205 -2.62 7.49 17.10
C THR A 205 -1.67 8.39 17.89
N PRO A 206 -2.11 9.11 18.92
CA PRO A 206 -1.21 9.92 19.75
C PRO A 206 -0.04 9.11 20.33
N LEU A 207 -0.31 7.91 20.85
CA LEU A 207 0.74 7.02 21.37
C LEU A 207 1.72 6.60 20.28
N THR A 208 1.23 6.14 19.14
CA THR A 208 2.09 5.65 18.06
C THR A 208 2.94 6.78 17.45
N ASN A 209 2.39 7.98 17.33
CA ASN A 209 3.17 9.16 16.93
C ASN A 209 4.30 9.46 17.92
N ALA A 210 4.03 9.41 19.21
CA ALA A 210 5.04 9.68 20.23
C ALA A 210 6.17 8.64 20.21
N ILE A 211 5.82 7.35 20.31
CA ILE A 211 6.82 6.27 20.40
C ILE A 211 7.60 6.05 19.11
N THR A 212 7.12 6.53 17.97
CA THR A 212 7.84 6.50 16.70
C THR A 212 8.60 7.79 16.40
N SER A 213 8.72 8.69 17.36
CA SER A 213 9.43 9.98 17.23
C SER A 213 8.88 10.87 16.11
N MET A 214 7.58 10.79 15.84
CA MET A 214 6.92 11.57 14.80
C MET A 214 6.68 12.99 15.31
N LYS A 215 7.42 13.95 14.72
CA LYS A 215 7.33 15.35 15.13
C LYS A 215 6.52 16.20 14.16
N TYR A 216 6.66 15.96 12.86
CA TYR A 216 5.96 16.75 11.85
C TYR A 216 5.25 15.84 10.83
N VAL A 217 4.06 16.28 10.40
CA VAL A 217 3.37 15.71 9.25
C VAL A 217 3.08 16.83 8.26
N MET A 218 3.49 16.62 7.03
CA MET A 218 3.14 17.48 5.91
C MET A 218 1.91 16.94 5.19
N TYR A 219 1.01 17.84 4.80
CA TYR A 219 -0.24 17.49 4.14
C TYR A 219 -0.51 18.43 2.97
N ARG A 220 -0.87 17.89 1.81
CA ARG A 220 -1.20 18.64 0.59
C ARG A 220 -2.68 18.93 0.52
N ASP A 221 -3.04 20.07 -0.01
CA ASP A 221 -4.38 20.42 -0.46
C ASP A 221 -5.50 20.05 0.52
N GLY A 222 -5.47 20.59 1.71
CA GLY A 222 -6.53 20.39 2.68
C GLY A 222 -6.09 20.39 4.14
N ASP A 223 -7.03 20.08 5.00
CA ASP A 223 -6.82 19.98 6.43
C ASP A 223 -6.46 18.55 6.82
N PHE A 224 -5.38 18.38 7.54
CA PHE A 224 -5.03 17.13 8.17
C PHE A 224 -5.92 16.93 9.41
N ASN A 225 -6.84 15.97 9.32
CA ASN A 225 -7.75 15.67 10.41
C ASN A 225 -7.05 14.80 11.47
N ASN A 226 -6.34 15.45 12.38
CA ASN A 226 -5.75 14.79 13.53
C ASN A 226 -5.79 15.76 14.74
N ASN A 227 -6.53 15.39 15.78
CA ASN A 227 -6.78 16.26 16.93
C ASN A 227 -5.55 16.56 17.79
N THR A 228 -4.51 15.77 17.70
CA THR A 228 -3.29 15.92 18.53
C THR A 228 -2.20 16.72 17.83
N MET A 229 -2.33 16.93 16.53
CA MET A 229 -1.36 17.70 15.75
C MET A 229 -1.80 19.17 15.65
N VAL A 230 -0.86 20.08 15.83
CA VAL A 230 -1.11 21.52 15.78
C VAL A 230 -0.60 22.08 14.46
N TYR A 231 -1.45 22.84 13.76
CA TYR A 231 -1.03 23.54 12.55
C TYR A 231 0.15 24.50 12.85
N LYS A 232 1.22 24.38 12.07
CA LYS A 232 2.43 25.22 12.20
C LYS A 232 2.53 26.27 11.09
N THR A 233 2.49 25.85 9.83
CA THR A 233 2.67 26.74 8.67
C THR A 233 2.19 26.07 7.38
N THR A 234 2.08 26.87 6.31
CA THR A 234 1.86 26.38 4.95
C THR A 234 2.83 27.07 4.00
N TYR A 235 3.44 26.31 3.11
CA TYR A 235 4.27 26.81 2.05
C TYR A 235 3.87 26.15 0.72
N ASP A 236 3.52 26.97 -0.27
CA ASP A 236 3.14 26.57 -1.63
C ASP A 236 2.17 25.37 -1.69
N GLY A 237 1.07 25.44 -0.94
CA GLY A 237 0.02 24.42 -0.89
C GLY A 237 0.32 23.22 0.00
N VAL A 238 1.50 23.14 0.63
CA VAL A 238 1.85 22.08 1.58
C VAL A 238 1.78 22.63 3.00
N SER A 239 0.87 22.11 3.81
CA SER A 239 0.68 22.46 5.21
C SER A 239 1.52 21.56 6.12
N VAL A 240 2.06 22.13 7.19
CA VAL A 240 2.86 21.44 8.21
C VAL A 240 2.10 21.43 9.52
N TYR A 241 2.01 20.27 10.12
CA TYR A 241 1.44 20.05 11.43
C TYR A 241 2.51 19.50 12.36
N GLU A 242 2.59 20.06 13.58
CA GLU A 242 3.53 19.67 14.62
C GLU A 242 2.85 18.82 15.68
N ASN A 243 3.50 17.74 16.08
CA ASN A 243 3.10 16.92 17.20
C ASN A 243 3.72 17.47 18.49
N PRO A 244 2.95 18.08 19.40
CA PRO A 244 3.49 18.58 20.68
C PRO A 244 3.88 17.44 21.63
N TYR A 245 3.42 16.22 21.37
CA TYR A 245 3.65 15.02 22.16
C TYR A 245 4.71 14.09 21.57
N TRP A 246 5.61 14.57 20.74
CA TRP A 246 6.67 13.75 20.20
C TRP A 246 7.71 13.36 21.27
N LEU A 247 8.30 12.19 21.15
CA LEU A 247 9.41 11.71 21.99
C LEU A 247 10.68 11.56 21.15
N PRO A 248 11.88 11.76 21.73
CA PRO A 248 13.13 11.50 21.02
C PRO A 248 13.24 10.03 20.64
N ILE A 249 14.22 9.68 19.80
CA ILE A 249 14.45 8.32 19.32
C ILE A 249 14.69 7.29 20.43
N GLY A 250 15.16 7.74 21.59
CA GLY A 250 15.34 6.95 22.81
C GLY A 250 14.72 7.65 24.02
N PHE A 251 14.06 6.90 24.89
CA PHE A 251 13.51 7.36 26.16
C PHE A 251 13.34 6.20 27.12
N CYS A 252 13.33 6.49 28.44
CA CYS A 252 13.18 5.46 29.45
C CYS A 252 11.72 5.03 29.65
N VAL A 253 11.54 3.73 29.85
CA VAL A 253 10.26 3.09 30.16
C VAL A 253 10.45 2.10 31.33
N SER A 254 9.34 1.64 31.93
CA SER A 254 9.40 0.59 32.95
C SER A 254 9.97 -0.72 32.37
N GLN A 255 10.68 -1.49 33.18
CA GLN A 255 11.15 -2.85 32.85
C GLN A 255 10.01 -3.81 32.51
N ASP A 256 8.80 -3.54 32.96
CA ASP A 256 7.62 -4.38 32.69
C ASP A 256 7.33 -4.48 31.20
N LEU A 257 7.73 -3.48 30.41
CA LEU A 257 7.57 -3.52 28.95
C LEU A 257 8.36 -4.67 28.30
N ALA A 258 9.47 -5.13 28.89
CA ALA A 258 10.23 -6.27 28.38
C ALA A 258 9.46 -7.60 28.43
N TYR A 259 8.43 -7.68 29.25
CA TYR A 259 7.58 -8.87 29.42
C TYR A 259 6.20 -8.70 28.78
N TYR A 260 5.95 -7.57 28.11
CA TYR A 260 4.69 -7.29 27.46
C TYR A 260 4.59 -8.09 26.15
N GLU A 261 3.55 -8.91 26.05
CA GLU A 261 3.20 -9.63 24.83
C GLU A 261 1.89 -9.05 24.25
N PRO A 262 1.92 -8.46 23.04
CA PRO A 262 0.73 -7.89 22.41
C PRO A 262 -0.23 -8.99 21.97
N ILE A 263 -1.49 -8.93 22.45
CA ILE A 263 -2.47 -10.01 22.31
C ILE A 263 -3.72 -9.53 21.65
N SER A 264 -4.10 -8.94 20.81
CA SER A 264 -5.49 -8.70 20.39
C SER A 264 -5.65 -7.55 19.39
N THR A 265 -6.63 -6.67 19.60
CA THR A 265 -6.92 -5.53 18.75
C THR A 265 -5.86 -4.43 18.91
N TYR A 266 -5.76 -3.52 17.95
CA TYR A 266 -4.84 -2.37 17.99
C TYR A 266 -4.98 -1.58 19.30
N PHE A 267 -6.20 -1.39 19.78
CA PHE A 267 -6.48 -0.58 20.96
C PHE A 267 -6.01 -1.27 22.24
N GLU A 268 -6.18 -2.58 22.34
CA GLU A 268 -5.67 -3.36 23.48
C GLU A 268 -4.15 -3.44 23.47
N VAL A 269 -3.54 -3.56 22.29
CA VAL A 269 -2.07 -3.50 22.16
C VAL A 269 -1.53 -2.15 22.65
N GLN A 270 -2.17 -1.06 22.30
CA GLN A 270 -1.73 0.27 22.72
C GLN A 270 -1.99 0.50 24.24
N ASN A 271 -3.13 0.03 24.76
CA ASN A 271 -3.40 0.05 26.20
C ASN A 271 -2.33 -0.71 26.99
N GLY A 272 -2.05 -1.95 26.58
CA GLY A 272 -1.06 -2.78 27.27
C GLY A 272 0.35 -2.22 27.15
N PHE A 273 0.72 -1.65 25.99
CA PHE A 273 1.99 -0.94 25.85
C PHE A 273 2.09 0.24 26.82
N ALA A 274 1.09 1.09 26.90
CA ALA A 274 1.08 2.26 27.77
C ALA A 274 1.18 1.86 29.24
N GLN A 275 0.40 0.86 29.66
CA GLN A 275 0.47 0.32 31.04
C GLN A 275 1.87 -0.25 31.36
N ALA A 276 2.39 -1.12 30.48
CA ALA A 276 3.69 -1.75 30.69
C ALA A 276 4.84 -0.74 30.68
N ALA A 277 4.78 0.27 29.81
CA ALA A 277 5.83 1.29 29.70
C ALA A 277 5.85 2.29 30.85
N THR A 278 4.68 2.61 31.44
CA THR A 278 4.55 3.68 32.45
C THR A 278 4.20 3.21 33.85
N GLY A 279 3.68 2.00 33.98
CA GLY A 279 3.12 1.49 35.24
C GLY A 279 1.76 2.09 35.63
N LEU A 280 1.14 2.89 34.77
CA LEU A 280 -0.18 3.47 35.00
C LEU A 280 -1.28 2.44 34.72
N ASP A 281 -2.18 2.21 35.68
CA ASP A 281 -3.34 1.33 35.50
C ASP A 281 -4.52 2.10 34.90
N SER A 282 -4.36 2.62 33.69
CA SER A 282 -5.35 3.40 32.98
C SER A 282 -5.38 3.00 31.50
N GLN A 283 -6.55 3.03 30.90
CA GLN A 283 -6.74 2.67 29.50
C GLN A 283 -6.77 3.91 28.61
N LEU A 284 -5.90 3.96 27.59
CA LEU A 284 -5.95 4.98 26.54
C LEU A 284 -7.21 4.86 25.70
N PHE A 285 -7.66 3.63 25.45
CA PHE A 285 -8.81 3.31 24.64
C PHE A 285 -9.80 2.46 25.43
N THR A 286 -11.07 2.83 25.41
CA THR A 286 -12.15 1.98 25.90
C THR A 286 -13.10 1.63 24.76
N VAL A 287 -13.43 0.34 24.63
CA VAL A 287 -14.33 -0.14 23.59
C VAL A 287 -15.72 0.48 23.77
N THR A 288 -16.30 0.92 22.66
CA THR A 288 -17.68 1.42 22.58
C THR A 288 -18.49 0.54 21.64
N GLU A 289 -19.79 0.44 21.86
CA GLU A 289 -20.71 -0.41 21.10
C GLU A 289 -21.88 0.43 20.52
N PRO A 290 -21.63 1.25 19.47
CA PRO A 290 -22.69 2.03 18.84
C PRO A 290 -23.76 1.13 18.22
N ILE A 291 -25.00 1.62 18.18
CA ILE A 291 -26.09 0.96 17.45
C ILE A 291 -25.97 1.29 15.97
N TYR A 292 -25.53 0.29 15.18
CA TYR A 292 -25.35 0.45 13.75
C TYR A 292 -26.64 0.24 12.97
N THR A 293 -26.81 1.06 11.94
CA THR A 293 -27.78 0.84 10.85
C THR A 293 -27.03 0.73 9.53
N ALA A 294 -27.49 -0.14 8.63
CA ALA A 294 -26.85 -0.32 7.35
C ALA A 294 -27.85 -0.33 6.20
N SER A 295 -27.41 0.20 5.06
CA SER A 295 -28.14 0.14 3.78
C SER A 295 -27.17 -0.19 2.65
N GLY A 296 -27.65 -0.91 1.63
CA GLY A 296 -26.86 -1.33 0.47
C GLY A 296 -27.39 -0.75 -0.82
N THR A 297 -26.47 -0.41 -1.74
CA THR A 297 -26.79 -0.15 -3.14
C THR A 297 -26.20 -1.28 -3.98
N GLY A 298 -27.05 -2.02 -4.73
CA GLY A 298 -26.62 -3.22 -5.45
C GLY A 298 -26.23 -4.40 -4.54
N CYS A 299 -26.68 -4.36 -3.30
CA CYS A 299 -26.55 -5.46 -2.33
C CYS A 299 -27.62 -5.32 -1.22
N THR A 300 -27.96 -6.43 -0.59
CA THR A 300 -28.76 -6.46 0.65
C THR A 300 -27.84 -6.51 1.86
N THR A 301 -28.25 -5.86 2.96
CA THR A 301 -27.46 -5.77 4.19
C THR A 301 -28.21 -6.30 5.39
N THR A 302 -27.49 -6.91 6.33
CA THR A 302 -28.01 -7.34 7.64
C THR A 302 -27.01 -6.91 8.71
N VAL A 303 -27.52 -6.28 9.77
CA VAL A 303 -26.72 -5.84 10.92
C VAL A 303 -26.99 -6.79 12.10
N LYS A 304 -25.91 -7.25 12.71
CA LYS A 304 -25.94 -7.99 13.96
C LYS A 304 -24.78 -7.50 14.82
N ASP A 305 -25.13 -6.79 15.89
CA ASP A 305 -24.13 -6.15 16.76
C ASP A 305 -23.19 -5.24 15.94
N ASN A 306 -21.89 -5.48 15.97
CA ASN A 306 -20.87 -4.79 15.21
C ASN A 306 -20.53 -5.45 13.85
N GLN A 307 -21.32 -6.43 13.41
CA GLN A 307 -21.12 -7.14 12.15
C GLN A 307 -22.18 -6.74 11.12
N ILE A 308 -21.70 -6.32 9.96
CA ILE A 308 -22.53 -5.94 8.83
C ILE A 308 -22.28 -6.95 7.70
N THR A 309 -23.22 -7.87 7.51
CA THR A 309 -23.17 -8.83 6.41
C THR A 309 -23.85 -8.23 5.19
N TYR A 310 -23.21 -8.32 4.03
CA TYR A 310 -23.81 -7.92 2.76
C TYR A 310 -23.82 -9.08 1.77
N VAL A 311 -24.85 -9.08 0.88
CA VAL A 311 -25.01 -10.04 -0.22
C VAL A 311 -25.20 -9.25 -1.51
N LYS A 312 -24.33 -9.44 -2.50
CA LYS A 312 -24.36 -8.74 -3.79
C LYS A 312 -25.56 -9.18 -4.63
N ASP A 313 -26.25 -8.25 -5.25
CA ASP A 313 -27.40 -8.49 -6.12
C ASP A 313 -26.98 -8.60 -7.63
N GLY A 314 -25.73 -8.97 -7.91
CA GLY A 314 -25.18 -9.06 -9.26
C GLY A 314 -24.79 -7.71 -9.88
N VAL A 315 -24.78 -6.63 -9.13
CA VAL A 315 -24.33 -5.31 -9.56
C VAL A 315 -22.80 -5.24 -9.56
N GLU A 316 -22.21 -4.65 -10.57
CA GLU A 316 -20.76 -4.63 -10.80
C GLU A 316 -19.98 -3.87 -9.70
N LYS A 317 -20.59 -2.86 -9.08
CA LYS A 317 -19.98 -2.03 -8.02
C LYS A 317 -20.97 -1.76 -6.88
N PRO A 318 -21.19 -2.75 -5.99
CA PRO A 318 -22.05 -2.52 -4.85
C PRO A 318 -21.39 -1.59 -3.84
N THR A 319 -22.21 -0.87 -3.06
CA THR A 319 -21.76 -0.06 -1.91
C THR A 319 -22.60 -0.39 -0.68
N VAL A 320 -21.98 -0.28 0.50
CA VAL A 320 -22.66 -0.41 1.79
C VAL A 320 -22.45 0.87 2.58
N GLN A 321 -23.53 1.46 3.06
CA GLN A 321 -23.48 2.59 3.97
C GLN A 321 -23.87 2.11 5.37
N VAL A 322 -23.03 2.44 6.35
CA VAL A 322 -23.23 2.13 7.76
C VAL A 322 -23.28 3.43 8.53
N SER A 323 -24.29 3.61 9.37
CA SER A 323 -24.48 4.84 10.15
C SER A 323 -24.76 4.53 11.61
N PHE A 324 -24.33 5.45 12.49
CA PHE A 324 -24.69 5.46 13.90
C PHE A 324 -24.73 6.90 14.43
N LEU A 325 -25.39 7.09 15.57
CA LEU A 325 -25.41 8.36 16.30
C LEU A 325 -24.42 8.31 17.46
N VAL A 326 -23.74 9.40 17.68
CA VAL A 326 -22.81 9.60 18.78
C VAL A 326 -23.61 9.87 20.06
N GLU A 327 -23.43 9.07 21.11
CA GLU A 327 -24.20 9.17 22.35
C GLU A 327 -23.64 10.22 23.31
N ASP A 328 -22.30 10.41 23.33
CA ASP A 328 -21.57 11.37 24.17
C ASP A 328 -20.51 12.12 23.39
N ASN A 329 -19.95 13.19 23.97
CA ASN A 329 -18.77 13.86 23.37
C ASN A 329 -17.57 12.94 23.53
N VAL A 330 -17.00 12.47 22.40
CA VAL A 330 -15.96 11.45 22.38
C VAL A 330 -14.94 11.73 21.29
N ASP A 331 -13.69 11.35 21.53
CA ASP A 331 -12.68 11.20 20.47
C ASP A 331 -12.67 9.73 20.06
N LEU A 332 -13.14 9.44 18.84
CA LEU A 332 -13.49 8.09 18.44
C LEU A 332 -12.58 7.53 17.36
N TYR A 333 -12.11 6.31 17.57
CA TYR A 333 -11.37 5.51 16.63
C TYR A 333 -12.16 4.25 16.25
N MET A 334 -11.87 3.68 15.09
CA MET A 334 -12.50 2.46 14.60
C MET A 334 -11.46 1.54 13.96
N ASP A 335 -11.58 0.25 14.25
CA ASP A 335 -10.96 -0.83 13.50
C ASP A 335 -11.99 -1.43 12.55
N ILE A 336 -11.64 -1.58 11.28
CA ILE A 336 -12.47 -2.12 10.22
C ILE A 336 -11.81 -3.39 9.71
N SER A 337 -12.47 -4.53 9.86
CA SER A 337 -11.94 -5.82 9.42
C SER A 337 -12.95 -6.62 8.59
N GLY A 338 -12.43 -7.50 7.73
CA GLY A 338 -13.25 -8.33 6.85
C GLY A 338 -13.86 -7.57 5.65
N GLY A 339 -14.86 -8.19 5.02
CA GLY A 339 -15.71 -7.59 3.99
C GLY A 339 -15.03 -7.28 2.65
N ASN A 340 -13.77 -7.67 2.42
CA ASN A 340 -13.04 -7.37 1.19
C ASN A 340 -13.13 -5.88 0.77
N VAL A 341 -13.09 -4.99 1.77
CA VAL A 341 -13.23 -3.53 1.61
C VAL A 341 -12.06 -2.99 0.80
N ARG A 342 -12.34 -2.10 -0.13
CA ARG A 342 -11.35 -1.38 -0.94
C ARG A 342 -11.14 0.05 -0.47
N GLN A 343 -12.22 0.72 -0.08
CA GLN A 343 -12.24 2.14 0.23
C GLN A 343 -13.33 2.43 1.24
N VAL A 344 -13.04 3.34 2.14
CA VAL A 344 -13.97 3.84 3.16
C VAL A 344 -14.05 5.34 3.03
N LYS A 345 -15.27 5.87 2.90
CA LYS A 345 -15.50 7.31 3.00
C LYS A 345 -16.24 7.60 4.30
N LEU A 346 -15.76 8.61 5.01
CA LEU A 346 -16.36 9.08 6.26
C LEU A 346 -17.18 10.34 6.01
N TYR A 347 -18.40 10.34 6.50
CA TYR A 347 -19.29 11.49 6.49
C TYR A 347 -19.71 11.83 7.92
N LEU A 348 -19.63 13.10 8.29
CA LEU A 348 -20.16 13.65 9.54
C LEU A 348 -21.30 14.61 9.21
N ASP A 349 -22.49 14.35 9.73
CA ASP A 349 -23.72 15.11 9.45
C ASP A 349 -23.98 15.31 7.94
N GLY A 350 -23.68 14.27 7.14
CA GLY A 350 -23.84 14.26 5.69
C GLY A 350 -22.72 14.95 4.90
N ARG A 351 -21.72 15.54 5.54
CA ARG A 351 -20.54 16.12 4.89
C ARG A 351 -19.40 15.11 4.87
N GLN A 352 -18.86 14.82 3.69
CA GLN A 352 -17.66 13.98 3.57
C GLN A 352 -16.45 14.69 4.19
N VAL A 353 -15.77 14.02 5.10
CA VAL A 353 -14.60 14.53 5.82
C VAL A 353 -13.34 13.71 5.56
N ALA A 354 -13.47 12.44 5.15
CA ALA A 354 -12.34 11.60 4.79
C ALA A 354 -12.70 10.64 3.66
N ASP A 355 -11.66 10.18 2.94
CA ASP A 355 -11.72 9.21 1.86
C ASP A 355 -10.46 8.34 1.95
N ASP A 356 -10.56 7.20 2.60
CA ASP A 356 -9.42 6.31 2.85
C ASP A 356 -9.50 5.05 1.98
N ARG A 357 -8.36 4.67 1.40
CA ARG A 357 -8.23 3.48 0.56
C ARG A 357 -7.91 2.21 1.33
N TYR A 358 -7.55 2.36 2.60
CA TYR A 358 -7.00 1.27 3.39
C TYR A 358 -7.98 0.84 4.48
N GLN A 359 -8.05 -0.47 4.66
CA GLN A 359 -8.63 -1.13 5.84
C GLN A 359 -7.49 -1.74 6.67
N ASN A 360 -7.79 -2.35 7.81
CA ASN A 360 -6.81 -2.93 8.75
C ASN A 360 -5.84 -1.88 9.32
N GLN A 361 -6.39 -0.76 9.73
CA GLN A 361 -5.69 0.32 10.42
C GLN A 361 -6.59 0.93 11.49
N ALA A 362 -6.00 1.63 12.45
CA ALA A 362 -6.75 2.45 13.41
C ALA A 362 -7.31 3.68 12.68
N PHE A 363 -8.60 3.66 12.39
CA PHE A 363 -9.25 4.72 11.63
C PHE A 363 -9.79 5.80 12.59
N HIS A 364 -9.25 7.00 12.52
CA HIS A 364 -9.68 8.12 13.37
C HIS A 364 -10.96 8.76 12.81
N LEU A 365 -12.06 8.66 13.54
CA LEU A 365 -13.34 9.26 13.17
C LEU A 365 -13.42 10.75 13.56
N GLY A 366 -12.65 11.16 14.57
CA GLY A 366 -12.53 12.53 15.03
C GLY A 366 -13.05 12.77 16.44
N ALA A 367 -12.90 14.00 16.93
CA ALA A 367 -13.57 14.49 18.12
C ALA A 367 -15.03 14.78 17.77
N LEU A 368 -15.92 13.91 18.21
CA LEU A 368 -17.34 13.90 17.88
C LEU A 368 -18.15 14.47 19.03
N THR A 369 -19.30 15.07 18.71
CA THR A 369 -20.22 15.63 19.70
C THR A 369 -21.48 14.79 19.81
N GLN A 370 -22.09 14.81 20.98
CA GLN A 370 -23.37 14.12 21.23
C GLN A 370 -24.42 14.51 20.18
N GLY A 371 -25.10 13.51 19.62
CA GLY A 371 -26.13 13.67 18.60
C GLY A 371 -25.60 13.79 17.15
N GLN A 372 -24.28 13.85 16.94
CA GLN A 372 -23.69 13.89 15.62
C GLN A 372 -23.89 12.55 14.90
N GLN A 373 -24.25 12.61 13.63
CA GLN A 373 -24.39 11.42 12.79
C GLN A 373 -23.07 11.09 12.10
N VAL A 374 -22.59 9.88 12.32
CA VAL A 374 -21.48 9.27 11.60
C VAL A 374 -22.03 8.33 10.54
N MET A 375 -21.52 8.45 9.30
CA MET A 375 -21.80 7.52 8.21
C MET A 375 -20.51 7.11 7.51
N LEU A 376 -20.36 5.81 7.31
CA LEU A 376 -19.27 5.18 6.57
C LEU A 376 -19.83 4.60 5.27
N GLU A 377 -19.22 4.92 4.13
CA GLU A 377 -19.55 4.31 2.85
C GLU A 377 -18.40 3.41 2.39
N PHE A 378 -18.72 2.12 2.25
CA PHE A 378 -17.77 1.09 1.85
C PHE A 378 -17.91 0.74 0.38
N THR A 379 -16.79 0.67 -0.33
CA THR A 379 -16.67 0.03 -1.66
C THR A 379 -15.76 -1.19 -1.55
N PHE A 380 -15.92 -2.14 -2.49
CA PHE A 380 -15.29 -3.46 -2.39
C PHE A 380 -14.33 -3.73 -3.54
N ASN A 381 -13.34 -4.60 -3.30
CA ASN A 381 -12.46 -5.09 -4.36
C ASN A 381 -13.25 -5.96 -5.37
N THR A 382 -12.82 -5.95 -6.62
CA THR A 382 -13.35 -6.84 -7.66
C THR A 382 -12.91 -8.28 -7.40
N GLY A 383 -13.79 -9.26 -7.67
CA GLY A 383 -13.47 -10.68 -7.56
C GLY A 383 -13.62 -11.30 -6.16
N GLY A 384 -14.15 -10.56 -5.17
CA GLY A 384 -14.52 -11.12 -3.87
C GLY A 384 -15.80 -11.97 -3.91
N SER A 385 -16.09 -12.66 -2.79
CA SER A 385 -17.33 -13.46 -2.61
C SER A 385 -18.58 -12.63 -2.88
N ASP A 386 -19.67 -13.31 -3.24
CA ASP A 386 -20.99 -12.67 -3.37
C ASP A 386 -21.57 -12.28 -2.01
N GLN A 387 -21.14 -12.93 -0.94
CA GLN A 387 -21.49 -12.61 0.44
C GLN A 387 -20.23 -12.45 1.27
N ASP A 388 -20.16 -11.39 2.09
CA ASP A 388 -19.08 -11.17 3.04
C ASP A 388 -19.57 -10.35 4.25
N THR A 389 -18.73 -10.22 5.29
CA THR A 389 -19.07 -9.52 6.53
C THR A 389 -17.99 -8.51 6.88
N ILE A 390 -18.39 -7.26 7.10
CA ILE A 390 -17.57 -6.19 7.66
C ILE A 390 -17.77 -6.23 9.18
N THR A 391 -16.67 -6.25 9.92
CA THR A 391 -16.70 -6.12 11.40
C THR A 391 -16.11 -4.78 11.79
N LEU A 392 -16.85 -4.05 12.66
CA LEU A 392 -16.47 -2.72 13.13
C LEU A 392 -16.22 -2.76 14.64
N HIS A 393 -15.03 -2.35 15.07
CA HIS A 393 -14.72 -2.18 16.48
C HIS A 393 -14.43 -0.70 16.75
N THR A 394 -15.27 -0.04 17.53
CA THR A 394 -15.06 1.35 17.92
C THR A 394 -14.46 1.45 19.32
N ALA A 395 -13.59 2.43 19.50
CA ALA A 395 -12.99 2.73 20.79
C ALA A 395 -12.87 4.25 21.00
N GLN A 396 -13.25 4.70 22.18
CA GLN A 396 -13.04 6.05 22.64
C GLN A 396 -11.61 6.21 23.11
N PHE A 397 -10.94 7.26 22.64
CA PHE A 397 -9.65 7.70 23.14
C PHE A 397 -9.79 8.69 24.29
N HIS A 398 -8.99 8.53 25.35
CA HIS A 398 -9.04 9.35 26.57
C HIS A 398 -7.83 10.31 26.61
N ASN A 399 -8.05 11.57 26.23
CA ASN A 399 -6.99 12.57 26.18
C ASN A 399 -6.34 12.83 27.55
N GLU A 400 -7.10 12.82 28.64
CA GLU A 400 -6.60 13.00 30.00
C GLU A 400 -5.71 11.84 30.46
N VAL A 401 -5.99 10.62 29.99
CA VAL A 401 -5.13 9.46 30.26
C VAL A 401 -3.87 9.57 29.43
N TRP A 402 -3.99 10.02 28.17
CA TRP A 402 -2.85 10.26 27.29
C TRP A 402 -1.89 11.30 27.88
N ASP A 403 -2.38 12.41 28.39
CA ASP A 403 -1.56 13.43 29.02
C ASP A 403 -0.72 12.83 30.17
N ALA A 404 -1.34 12.01 31.01
CA ALA A 404 -0.65 11.34 32.11
C ALA A 404 0.40 10.31 31.63
N VAL A 405 0.08 9.53 30.58
CA VAL A 405 1.02 8.58 29.97
C VAL A 405 2.21 9.31 29.37
N TYR A 406 1.96 10.35 28.58
CA TYR A 406 3.01 11.16 27.98
C TYR A 406 3.91 11.83 29.01
N GLU A 407 3.34 12.35 30.10
CA GLU A 407 4.08 12.97 31.20
C GLU A 407 5.07 11.98 31.85
N GLN A 408 4.73 10.68 31.89
CA GLN A 408 5.67 9.64 32.36
C GLN A 408 6.76 9.34 31.32
N LEU A 409 6.39 9.17 30.04
CA LEU A 409 7.32 8.78 28.99
C LEU A 409 8.36 9.87 28.68
N GLN A 410 8.02 11.14 28.88
CA GLN A 410 8.94 12.26 28.62
C GLN A 410 9.92 12.58 29.76
N LYS A 411 9.83 11.90 30.92
CA LYS A 411 10.66 12.25 32.09
C LYS A 411 12.14 12.05 31.85
N ASN A 412 12.50 10.96 31.23
CA ASN A 412 13.89 10.54 31.06
C ASN A 412 14.18 10.31 29.55
N PRO A 413 14.20 11.40 28.76
CA PRO A 413 14.50 11.32 27.33
C PRO A 413 16.00 11.11 27.12
N MET A 414 16.36 10.44 26.04
CA MET A 414 17.74 10.38 25.57
C MET A 414 18.12 11.70 24.90
N GLU A 415 19.16 12.33 25.36
CA GLU A 415 19.80 13.44 24.67
C GLU A 415 20.72 12.87 23.58
N VAL A 416 20.27 12.98 22.32
CA VAL A 416 21.04 12.51 21.17
C VAL A 416 22.12 13.52 20.84
N THR A 417 23.39 13.12 20.90
CA THR A 417 24.55 14.00 20.63
C THR A 417 25.12 13.83 19.23
N GLU A 418 24.85 12.68 18.58
CA GLU A 418 25.29 12.38 17.22
C GLU A 418 24.37 11.32 16.62
N TYR A 419 23.94 11.50 15.37
CA TYR A 419 23.24 10.46 14.61
C TYR A 419 23.67 10.49 13.14
N ARG A 420 23.64 9.32 12.51
CA ARG A 420 23.88 9.08 11.09
C ARG A 420 23.39 7.68 10.72
N ASP A 421 23.38 7.35 9.48
CA ASP A 421 22.98 6.01 9.01
C ASP A 421 23.77 4.90 9.76
N GLY A 422 23.01 4.01 10.45
CA GLY A 422 23.55 2.91 11.24
C GLY A 422 24.25 3.33 12.53
N TYR A 423 24.06 4.56 13.01
CA TYR A 423 24.72 5.03 14.23
C TYR A 423 23.90 6.08 14.98
N VAL A 424 23.68 5.85 16.27
CA VAL A 424 23.10 6.83 17.19
C VAL A 424 23.95 6.85 18.47
N LYS A 425 24.27 8.04 18.96
CA LYS A 425 24.98 8.26 20.23
C LYS A 425 24.26 9.31 21.05
N GLY A 426 24.20 9.10 22.34
CA GLY A 426 23.59 10.04 23.27
C GLY A 426 23.80 9.66 24.72
N THR A 427 23.19 10.43 25.59
CA THR A 427 23.17 10.20 27.04
C THR A 427 21.73 10.11 27.52
N VAL A 428 21.50 9.32 28.54
CA VAL A 428 20.19 9.20 29.19
C VAL A 428 20.43 9.07 30.71
N GLU A 429 19.59 9.74 31.49
CA GLU A 429 19.49 9.55 32.91
C GLU A 429 18.34 8.59 33.20
N ALA A 430 18.61 7.41 33.71
CA ALA A 430 17.61 6.39 34.01
C ALA A 430 17.46 6.23 35.52
N ASP A 431 16.24 6.09 35.99
CA ASP A 431 15.93 5.69 37.35
C ASP A 431 16.08 4.17 37.52
N ASP A 432 16.11 3.71 38.79
CA ASP A 432 16.06 2.28 39.07
C ASP A 432 14.80 1.63 38.46
N MET A 433 14.95 0.41 37.92
CA MET A 433 13.86 -0.36 37.30
C MET A 433 13.34 0.22 35.99
N GLN A 434 14.13 1.03 35.30
CA GLN A 434 13.84 1.49 33.94
C GLN A 434 14.73 0.79 32.90
N MET A 435 14.26 0.76 31.67
CA MET A 435 15.01 0.35 30.49
C MET A 435 14.92 1.44 29.41
N LEU A 436 15.90 1.49 28.54
CA LEU A 436 15.89 2.41 27.40
C LEU A 436 15.12 1.78 26.26
N PHE A 437 14.04 2.43 25.84
CA PHE A 437 13.31 2.11 24.62
C PHE A 437 13.89 2.90 23.46
N PHE A 438 14.17 2.22 22.35
CA PHE A 438 14.56 2.84 21.09
C PHE A 438 13.47 2.71 20.04
N SER A 439 13.11 3.81 19.39
CA SER A 439 12.24 3.84 18.22
C SER A 439 12.98 3.38 16.96
N ILE A 440 13.75 2.30 17.07
CA ILE A 440 14.52 1.67 15.99
C ILE A 440 14.17 0.18 16.01
N PRO A 441 13.85 -0.42 14.84
CA PRO A 441 13.60 -1.86 14.77
C PRO A 441 14.81 -2.67 15.23
N GLU A 442 14.55 -3.75 15.97
CA GLU A 442 15.61 -4.71 16.32
C GLU A 442 16.13 -5.39 15.04
N ASP A 443 17.43 -5.43 14.89
CA ASP A 443 18.14 -6.14 13.84
C ASP A 443 19.40 -6.80 14.39
N SER A 444 19.79 -7.94 13.83
CA SER A 444 21.00 -8.67 14.23
C SER A 444 22.31 -7.90 14.02
N GLY A 445 22.24 -6.76 13.34
CA GLY A 445 23.37 -5.87 13.08
C GLY A 445 23.60 -4.78 14.15
N TRP A 446 22.70 -4.70 15.13
CA TRP A 446 22.79 -3.74 16.24
C TRP A 446 23.53 -4.33 17.45
#